data_09834f4ea00b4ea09da8f3cdc3839a7c
#
_entry.id   09834f4ea00b4ea09da8f3cdc3839a7c
#
_cell.length_a   1.000
_cell.length_b   1.000
_cell.length_c   1.000
_cell.angle_alpha   90.00
_cell.angle_beta   90.00
_cell.angle_gamma   90.00
#
_symmetry.space_group_name_H-M   'P 1'
#
loop_
_entity.id
_entity.type
_entity.pdbx_description
1 polymer ?
#
loop_
_entity_poly.entity_id
_entity_poly.type
_entity_poly.pdbx_seq_one_letter_code
_entity_poly.pdbx_strand_id
1 'polypeptide(L)'
;MKAWYLLGAALFLTACGGGGSSGGAAPVPSSTGPTVKFFPASDGANNLQLWKTDGTEAGTSMVKVIHVGGGADIVVLGSLGGKTIFLADDDDLYGDELWVTDGTEAGTTLLKDIRVGTASTYISSFTVADGTLYFGAYDDVSGTELWKTDGTPAGTVMVKDIQPGVNGAGVSNLVTMDSTVYFSANDGTAGYELWTTDGTATGTVMVAEIAPGAASSGISEMISVDGMLYFRATDGTTGAELWKSDGTTAGTELVKDIAVGAPSSSPNNLVAMGGDIYFIAAESTGQGNELWRTDGTEAGTVLVKDINPVVNNSSINNSSSRIRFLNALDDKLYFTARPDPTSTLNEVWVSDGSEAGTLPLFDADNVNYLMSTGEAILFSGWDVTNGHAMWTTDGTVAGTVFLKDIEPGTADTDFYSLGEAYFHENDAAPLVEVLPGVALIVAYRSDIGVELWKTDGTAAGTQLIQGIHPGMGSGFDL
;
A
#
# COMPACT_ATOMS: atom_id res chain seq x y z
N MET A 1 5.98 -24.96 6.42
CA MET A 1 6.13 -23.68 7.10
C MET A 1 7.29 -22.95 6.42
N LYS A 2 7.01 -22.26 5.34
CA LYS A 2 7.98 -21.34 4.69
C LYS A 2 7.65 -19.95 5.23
N ALA A 3 8.53 -19.39 6.05
CA ALA A 3 8.38 -18.01 6.52
C ALA A 3 8.86 -17.08 5.41
N TRP A 4 7.94 -16.33 4.82
CA TRP A 4 8.22 -15.30 3.82
C TRP A 4 8.32 -13.96 4.53
N TYR A 5 9.44 -13.30 4.43
CA TYR A 5 9.59 -11.89 4.82
C TYR A 5 9.42 -11.05 3.56
N LEU A 6 8.20 -10.56 3.33
CA LEU A 6 7.96 -9.43 2.44
C LEU A 6 7.67 -8.23 3.33
N LEU A 7 8.59 -7.28 3.41
CA LEU A 7 8.30 -5.95 3.95
C LEU A 7 7.38 -5.25 2.95
N GLY A 8 6.15 -4.93 3.39
CA GLY A 8 5.15 -4.29 2.56
C GLY A 8 5.58 -2.89 2.11
N ALA A 9 5.61 -2.67 0.81
CA ALA A 9 5.57 -1.34 0.24
C ALA A 9 4.11 -1.03 -0.06
N ALA A 10 3.49 -0.17 0.73
CA ALA A 10 2.17 0.35 0.44
C ALA A 10 2.24 1.21 -0.82
N LEU A 11 1.59 0.76 -1.90
CA LEU A 11 1.44 1.55 -3.12
C LEU A 11 0.34 2.58 -2.91
N PHE A 12 0.68 3.79 -2.45
CA PHE A 12 -0.22 4.92 -2.49
C PHE A 12 -0.29 5.47 -3.92
N LEU A 13 -1.33 5.13 -4.65
CA LEU A 13 -1.75 5.88 -5.81
C LEU A 13 -2.38 7.18 -5.32
N THR A 14 -1.59 8.25 -5.19
CA THR A 14 -2.09 9.60 -5.02
C THR A 14 -2.77 10.03 -6.31
N ALA A 15 -4.10 10.06 -6.31
CA ALA A 15 -4.84 10.81 -7.31
C ALA A 15 -4.56 12.29 -7.09
N CYS A 16 -3.75 12.90 -7.97
CA CYS A 16 -3.48 14.32 -7.98
C CYS A 16 -4.74 15.07 -8.44
N GLY A 17 -5.52 15.60 -7.51
CA GLY A 17 -6.59 16.58 -7.72
C GLY A 17 -5.99 17.98 -7.60
N GLY A 18 -5.48 18.53 -8.72
CA GLY A 18 -4.98 19.89 -8.78
C GLY A 18 -6.07 20.88 -9.09
N GLY A 19 -6.29 21.86 -8.21
CA GLY A 19 -7.05 23.08 -8.47
C GLY A 19 -6.14 24.26 -8.76
N GLY A 20 -6.12 24.76 -10.02
CA GLY A 20 -5.98 26.17 -10.38
C GLY A 20 -4.61 26.77 -10.64
N SER A 21 -4.16 26.92 -11.84
CA SER A 21 -4.12 28.07 -12.73
C SER A 21 -3.07 27.95 -13.85
N SER A 22 -3.57 28.09 -15.08
CA SER A 22 -2.94 28.59 -16.33
C SER A 22 -1.45 28.34 -16.59
N GLY A 23 -1.17 27.25 -17.30
CA GLY A 23 0.04 27.06 -18.09
C GLY A 23 -0.15 25.80 -18.92
N GLY A 24 -0.44 25.95 -20.24
CA GLY A 24 -0.85 24.86 -21.12
C GLY A 24 0.19 23.76 -21.26
N ALA A 25 0.00 22.69 -20.56
CA ALA A 25 0.54 21.38 -20.89
C ALA A 25 -0.48 20.67 -21.80
N ALA A 26 0.00 20.11 -22.91
CA ALA A 26 -0.84 19.35 -23.83
C ALA A 26 -1.56 18.23 -23.06
N PRO A 27 -2.85 17.96 -23.34
CA PRO A 27 -3.57 16.90 -22.70
C PRO A 27 -2.90 15.56 -23.02
N VAL A 28 -2.52 14.84 -21.97
CA VAL A 28 -2.19 13.41 -22.06
C VAL A 28 -3.39 12.74 -22.70
N PRO A 29 -3.24 11.95 -23.79
CA PRO A 29 -4.38 11.31 -24.42
C PRO A 29 -5.01 10.36 -23.39
N SER A 30 -6.24 10.66 -22.98
CA SER A 30 -7.05 9.75 -22.21
C SER A 30 -7.20 8.47 -23.04
N SER A 31 -6.68 7.35 -22.54
CA SER A 31 -6.96 6.05 -23.10
C SER A 31 -8.46 5.83 -22.97
N THR A 32 -9.20 5.94 -24.08
CA THR A 32 -10.67 5.82 -24.14
C THR A 32 -11.14 4.36 -24.16
N GLY A 33 -10.35 3.42 -23.64
CA GLY A 33 -10.73 2.03 -23.43
C GLY A 33 -11.06 1.77 -21.96
N PRO A 34 -11.88 0.76 -21.64
CA PRO A 34 -12.12 0.36 -20.27
C PRO A 34 -10.79 0.00 -19.62
N THR A 35 -10.54 0.56 -18.45
CA THR A 35 -9.35 0.23 -17.66
C THR A 35 -9.51 -1.20 -17.15
N VAL A 36 -8.69 -2.11 -17.65
CA VAL A 36 -8.70 -3.52 -17.22
C VAL A 36 -7.79 -3.67 -16.01
N LYS A 37 -8.28 -4.36 -14.98
CA LYS A 37 -7.51 -4.73 -13.78
C LYS A 37 -7.21 -6.22 -13.78
N PHE A 38 -6.01 -6.57 -13.28
CA PHE A 38 -5.55 -7.94 -13.16
C PHE A 38 -5.46 -8.35 -11.70
N PHE A 39 -5.78 -9.61 -11.40
CA PHE A 39 -5.82 -10.16 -10.05
C PHE A 39 -5.70 -11.69 -10.06
N PRO A 40 -5.27 -12.33 -8.95
CA PRO A 40 -5.32 -13.76 -8.79
C PRO A 40 -6.74 -14.23 -8.47
N ALA A 41 -7.22 -15.31 -9.10
CA ALA A 41 -8.44 -15.98 -8.73
C ALA A 41 -8.46 -17.45 -9.21
N SER A 42 -9.33 -18.27 -8.59
CA SER A 42 -9.52 -19.71 -8.88
C SER A 42 -10.93 -19.96 -9.41
N ASP A 43 -11.05 -20.74 -10.48
CA ASP A 43 -12.36 -21.20 -11.00
C ASP A 43 -12.79 -22.56 -10.43
N GLY A 44 -12.07 -23.08 -9.44
CA GLY A 44 -12.28 -24.37 -8.80
C GLY A 44 -11.75 -25.57 -9.58
N ALA A 45 -11.40 -25.41 -10.84
CA ALA A 45 -10.70 -26.42 -11.64
C ALA A 45 -9.18 -26.12 -11.71
N ASN A 46 -8.85 -24.85 -11.67
CA ASN A 46 -7.49 -24.33 -11.62
C ASN A 46 -7.35 -23.53 -10.33
N ASN A 47 -6.30 -23.76 -9.57
CA ASN A 47 -5.98 -22.94 -8.39
C ASN A 47 -5.75 -21.48 -8.81
N LEU A 48 -5.27 -20.60 -7.94
CA LEU A 48 -5.06 -19.19 -8.25
C LEU A 48 -4.27 -18.99 -9.55
N GLN A 49 -4.90 -18.37 -10.53
CA GLN A 49 -4.33 -18.02 -11.82
C GLN A 49 -4.55 -16.54 -12.14
N LEU A 50 -3.98 -16.04 -13.23
CA LEU A 50 -4.16 -14.64 -13.62
C LEU A 50 -5.54 -14.43 -14.26
N TRP A 51 -6.33 -13.55 -13.64
CA TRP A 51 -7.62 -13.07 -14.13
C TRP A 51 -7.57 -11.59 -14.45
N LYS A 52 -8.55 -11.15 -15.21
CA LYS A 52 -8.77 -9.73 -15.54
C LYS A 52 -10.23 -9.36 -15.38
N THR A 53 -10.52 -8.07 -15.14
CA THR A 53 -11.86 -7.50 -15.14
C THR A 53 -11.86 -6.06 -15.62
N ASP A 54 -12.96 -5.64 -16.27
CA ASP A 54 -13.31 -4.24 -16.55
C ASP A 54 -14.49 -3.78 -15.67
N GLY A 55 -14.80 -4.52 -14.61
CA GLY A 55 -15.94 -4.26 -13.73
C GLY A 55 -17.27 -4.81 -14.23
N THR A 56 -17.26 -5.55 -15.36
CA THR A 56 -18.45 -6.22 -15.90
C THR A 56 -18.27 -7.75 -15.90
N GLU A 57 -19.37 -8.49 -15.84
CA GLU A 57 -19.35 -9.94 -15.96
C GLU A 57 -18.69 -10.39 -17.28
N ALA A 58 -19.03 -9.77 -18.40
CA ALA A 58 -18.48 -10.10 -19.71
C ALA A 58 -16.99 -9.78 -19.86
N GLY A 59 -16.50 -8.78 -19.14
CA GLY A 59 -15.08 -8.39 -19.12
C GLY A 59 -14.25 -9.11 -18.07
N THR A 60 -14.86 -9.94 -17.21
CA THR A 60 -14.19 -10.70 -16.16
C THR A 60 -13.91 -12.12 -16.66
N SER A 61 -12.63 -12.48 -16.77
CA SER A 61 -12.22 -13.79 -17.29
C SER A 61 -10.79 -14.15 -16.89
N MET A 62 -10.51 -15.43 -16.78
CA MET A 62 -9.14 -15.92 -16.70
C MET A 62 -8.36 -15.51 -17.96
N VAL A 63 -7.14 -15.03 -17.78
CA VAL A 63 -6.24 -14.64 -18.86
C VAL A 63 -5.47 -15.85 -19.37
N LYS A 64 -4.88 -16.61 -18.42
CA LYS A 64 -4.04 -17.77 -18.74
C LYS A 64 -3.91 -18.68 -17.51
N VAL A 65 -3.86 -19.98 -17.75
CA VAL A 65 -3.34 -20.95 -16.78
C VAL A 65 -1.83 -20.94 -16.89
N ILE A 66 -1.16 -20.39 -15.87
CA ILE A 66 0.29 -20.29 -15.80
C ILE A 66 0.86 -21.52 -15.10
N HIS A 67 0.30 -21.89 -13.95
CA HIS A 67 0.69 -23.08 -13.19
C HIS A 67 -0.35 -24.18 -13.34
N VAL A 68 -0.02 -25.27 -14.05
CA VAL A 68 -0.93 -26.40 -14.29
C VAL A 68 -0.99 -27.30 -13.05
N GLY A 69 -2.16 -27.38 -12.41
CA GLY A 69 -2.37 -28.22 -11.24
C GLY A 69 -1.98 -27.60 -9.89
N GLY A 70 -1.44 -26.37 -9.91
CA GLY A 70 -1.09 -25.56 -8.74
C GLY A 70 -1.59 -24.12 -8.85
N GLY A 71 -1.32 -23.32 -7.81
CA GLY A 71 -1.52 -21.86 -7.84
C GLY A 71 -0.29 -21.18 -8.44
N ALA A 72 -0.51 -20.12 -9.23
CA ALA A 72 0.58 -19.38 -9.88
C ALA A 72 1.16 -18.25 -9.00
N ASP A 73 0.76 -18.13 -7.75
CA ASP A 73 1.26 -17.14 -6.77
C ASP A 73 1.37 -15.71 -7.32
N ILE A 74 0.30 -15.24 -8.00
CA ILE A 74 0.28 -13.99 -8.75
C ILE A 74 0.43 -12.78 -7.84
N VAL A 75 1.43 -11.92 -8.13
CA VAL A 75 1.59 -10.59 -7.50
C VAL A 75 1.72 -9.54 -8.60
N VAL A 76 0.76 -8.62 -8.71
CA VAL A 76 0.78 -7.54 -9.71
C VAL A 76 1.71 -6.42 -9.24
N LEU A 77 2.71 -6.05 -10.06
CA LEU A 77 3.72 -5.03 -9.72
C LEU A 77 3.41 -3.67 -10.34
N GLY A 78 2.85 -3.62 -11.56
CA GLY A 78 2.55 -2.34 -12.20
C GLY A 78 2.22 -2.45 -13.68
N SER A 79 1.82 -1.32 -14.27
CA SER A 79 1.46 -1.25 -15.69
C SER A 79 2.37 -0.31 -16.45
N LEU A 80 2.89 -0.75 -17.58
CA LEU A 80 3.81 -0.03 -18.46
C LEU A 80 3.32 -0.07 -19.91
N GLY A 81 2.96 1.09 -20.47
CA GLY A 81 2.63 1.18 -21.90
C GLY A 81 1.50 0.25 -22.36
N GLY A 82 0.49 0.00 -21.52
CA GLY A 82 -0.63 -0.91 -21.82
C GLY A 82 -0.34 -2.39 -21.55
N LYS A 83 0.79 -2.72 -20.93
CA LYS A 83 1.12 -4.04 -20.42
C LYS A 83 1.19 -4.02 -18.90
N THR A 84 0.86 -5.14 -18.26
CA THR A 84 1.01 -5.30 -16.80
C THR A 84 2.15 -6.26 -16.52
N ILE A 85 3.00 -5.86 -15.57
CA ILE A 85 4.11 -6.66 -15.05
C ILE A 85 3.68 -7.27 -13.73
N PHE A 86 3.97 -8.56 -13.55
CA PHE A 86 3.58 -9.31 -12.36
C PHE A 86 4.59 -10.43 -12.07
N LEU A 87 4.58 -10.95 -10.85
CA LEU A 87 5.25 -12.19 -10.48
C LEU A 87 4.30 -13.36 -10.69
N ALA A 88 4.83 -14.49 -11.07
CA ALA A 88 4.11 -15.76 -11.12
C ALA A 88 5.04 -16.96 -11.05
N ASP A 89 4.56 -18.06 -10.45
CA ASP A 89 5.15 -19.40 -10.49
C ASP A 89 4.53 -20.22 -11.63
N ASP A 90 5.34 -20.94 -12.40
CA ASP A 90 4.93 -21.70 -13.57
C ASP A 90 5.21 -23.22 -13.47
N ASP A 91 4.68 -23.91 -12.51
CA ASP A 91 4.86 -25.37 -12.32
C ASP A 91 6.26 -25.77 -11.78
N ASP A 92 6.87 -24.98 -10.91
CA ASP A 92 8.21 -25.20 -10.38
C ASP A 92 9.32 -25.23 -11.47
N LEU A 93 9.04 -24.71 -12.67
CA LEU A 93 10.02 -24.70 -13.76
C LEU A 93 11.01 -23.55 -13.60
N TYR A 94 10.51 -22.36 -13.17
CA TYR A 94 11.30 -21.15 -12.92
C TYR A 94 11.12 -20.60 -11.50
N GLY A 95 10.15 -21.08 -10.71
CA GLY A 95 9.72 -20.45 -9.46
C GLY A 95 8.98 -19.14 -9.72
N ASP A 96 8.84 -18.30 -8.67
CA ASP A 96 8.24 -16.96 -8.82
C ASP A 96 9.18 -16.06 -9.60
N GLU A 97 8.86 -15.77 -10.85
CA GLU A 97 9.66 -14.94 -11.73
C GLU A 97 8.83 -13.83 -12.38
N LEU A 98 9.50 -12.96 -13.13
CA LEU A 98 8.87 -11.78 -13.71
C LEU A 98 8.14 -12.12 -15.02
N TRP A 99 6.84 -11.83 -15.05
CA TRP A 99 5.95 -12.04 -16.19
C TRP A 99 5.39 -10.73 -16.71
N VAL A 100 4.91 -10.76 -17.96
CA VAL A 100 4.23 -9.64 -18.61
C VAL A 100 2.96 -10.11 -19.27
N THR A 101 1.91 -9.27 -19.25
CA THR A 101 0.64 -9.52 -19.96
C THR A 101 0.13 -8.25 -20.65
N ASP A 102 -0.50 -8.41 -21.82
CA ASP A 102 -1.34 -7.42 -22.49
C ASP A 102 -2.83 -7.72 -22.30
N GLY A 103 -3.16 -8.67 -21.41
CA GLY A 103 -4.51 -9.13 -21.14
C GLY A 103 -5.00 -10.23 -22.10
N THR A 104 -4.14 -10.74 -22.99
CA THR A 104 -4.43 -11.91 -23.83
C THR A 104 -3.58 -13.11 -23.38
N GLU A 105 -4.05 -14.32 -23.61
CA GLU A 105 -3.29 -15.54 -23.32
C GLU A 105 -1.95 -15.57 -24.07
N ALA A 106 -1.94 -15.18 -25.34
CA ALA A 106 -0.73 -15.15 -26.17
C ALA A 106 0.27 -14.06 -25.75
N GLY A 107 -0.21 -12.93 -25.25
CA GLY A 107 0.60 -11.82 -24.74
C GLY A 107 1.02 -11.98 -23.28
N THR A 108 0.61 -13.08 -22.61
CA THR A 108 1.01 -13.41 -21.24
C THR A 108 2.19 -14.38 -21.28
N THR A 109 3.38 -13.88 -20.99
CA THR A 109 4.65 -14.62 -21.13
C THR A 109 5.62 -14.32 -20.03
N LEU A 110 6.53 -15.26 -19.73
CA LEU A 110 7.69 -15.00 -18.89
C LEU A 110 8.49 -13.81 -19.47
N LEU A 111 8.71 -12.80 -18.67
CA LEU A 111 9.48 -11.62 -19.06
C LEU A 111 10.97 -11.85 -18.80
N LYS A 112 11.29 -12.36 -17.62
CA LYS A 112 12.67 -12.62 -17.22
C LYS A 112 12.73 -13.65 -16.09
N ASP A 113 13.54 -14.69 -16.31
CA ASP A 113 14.06 -15.56 -15.26
C ASP A 113 15.28 -14.85 -14.65
N ILE A 114 15.08 -14.17 -13.51
CA ILE A 114 16.10 -13.38 -12.81
C ILE A 114 16.95 -14.30 -11.96
N ARG A 115 16.30 -15.20 -11.21
CA ARG A 115 16.97 -16.21 -10.41
C ARG A 115 16.97 -17.54 -11.15
N VAL A 116 17.91 -17.70 -12.05
CA VAL A 116 17.96 -18.81 -13.02
C VAL A 116 17.74 -20.19 -12.38
N GLY A 117 16.66 -20.86 -12.79
CA GLY A 117 16.31 -22.21 -12.32
C GLY A 117 14.98 -22.26 -11.59
N THR A 118 14.79 -23.25 -10.72
CA THR A 118 13.51 -23.51 -10.02
C THR A 118 13.32 -22.73 -8.72
N ALA A 119 14.23 -21.82 -8.40
CA ALA A 119 14.15 -21.02 -7.19
C ALA A 119 13.55 -19.65 -7.49
N SER A 120 12.57 -19.22 -6.70
CA SER A 120 11.90 -17.94 -6.87
C SER A 120 12.83 -16.74 -6.71
N THR A 121 12.69 -15.72 -7.57
CA THR A 121 13.20 -14.40 -7.27
C THR A 121 12.31 -13.73 -6.20
N TYR A 122 12.92 -12.89 -5.37
CA TYR A 122 12.19 -12.14 -4.35
C TYR A 122 12.19 -10.67 -4.74
N ILE A 123 11.00 -10.11 -4.94
CA ILE A 123 10.83 -8.67 -5.15
C ILE A 123 10.56 -8.03 -3.79
N SER A 124 11.49 -7.18 -3.34
CA SER A 124 11.40 -6.55 -2.01
C SER A 124 10.57 -5.28 -1.98
N SER A 125 10.55 -4.53 -3.08
CA SER A 125 9.85 -3.25 -3.23
C SER A 125 9.89 -2.85 -4.70
N PHE A 126 8.93 -2.02 -5.15
CA PHE A 126 8.88 -1.57 -6.54
C PHE A 126 8.23 -0.19 -6.66
N THR A 127 8.53 0.52 -7.76
CA THR A 127 7.89 1.79 -8.14
C THR A 127 7.99 2.00 -9.65
N VAL A 128 7.12 2.83 -10.20
CA VAL A 128 7.15 3.22 -11.62
C VAL A 128 7.58 4.68 -11.75
N ALA A 129 8.58 4.93 -12.59
CA ALA A 129 9.01 6.27 -12.96
C ALA A 129 9.24 6.32 -14.48
N ASP A 130 8.66 7.33 -15.16
CA ASP A 130 8.81 7.58 -16.60
C ASP A 130 8.65 6.33 -17.49
N GLY A 131 7.61 5.52 -17.21
CA GLY A 131 7.32 4.32 -17.98
C GLY A 131 8.32 3.16 -17.79
N THR A 132 9.10 3.19 -16.73
CA THR A 132 10.02 2.15 -16.29
C THR A 132 9.65 1.68 -14.90
N LEU A 133 9.53 0.38 -14.69
CA LEU A 133 9.37 -0.22 -13.37
C LEU A 133 10.75 -0.47 -12.78
N TYR A 134 10.98 0.08 -11.58
CA TYR A 134 12.16 -0.16 -10.75
C TYR A 134 11.78 -1.06 -9.59
N PHE A 135 12.64 -2.00 -9.23
CA PHE A 135 12.36 -2.96 -8.16
C PHE A 135 13.64 -3.53 -7.56
N GLY A 136 13.56 -3.95 -6.31
CA GLY A 136 14.61 -4.74 -5.67
C GLY A 136 14.37 -6.22 -5.97
N ALA A 137 15.34 -6.91 -6.58
CA ALA A 137 15.23 -8.33 -6.90
C ALA A 137 16.47 -9.10 -6.51
N TYR A 138 16.26 -10.35 -6.07
CA TYR A 138 17.32 -11.27 -5.65
C TYR A 138 17.73 -12.19 -6.80
N ASP A 139 19.05 -12.27 -7.04
CA ASP A 139 19.69 -13.35 -7.78
C ASP A 139 20.75 -14.07 -6.92
N ASP A 140 21.15 -15.30 -7.30
CA ASP A 140 22.11 -16.10 -6.52
C ASP A 140 23.57 -15.61 -6.66
N VAL A 141 23.83 -14.58 -7.45
CA VAL A 141 25.18 -14.07 -7.74
C VAL A 141 25.44 -12.77 -6.99
N SER A 142 24.49 -11.82 -7.08
CA SER A 142 24.63 -10.46 -6.57
C SER A 142 23.79 -10.20 -5.33
N GLY A 143 22.93 -11.16 -4.91
CA GLY A 143 21.97 -10.92 -3.82
C GLY A 143 20.82 -10.00 -4.27
N THR A 144 20.23 -9.26 -3.34
CA THR A 144 19.13 -8.33 -3.65
C THR A 144 19.69 -6.99 -4.08
N GLU A 145 19.56 -6.68 -5.37
CA GLU A 145 20.04 -5.44 -5.99
C GLU A 145 18.92 -4.67 -6.68
N LEU A 146 19.22 -3.45 -7.17
CA LEU A 146 18.28 -2.62 -7.91
C LEU A 146 18.20 -3.08 -9.37
N TRP A 147 16.99 -3.43 -9.80
CA TRP A 147 16.63 -3.80 -11.17
C TRP A 147 15.66 -2.82 -11.78
N LYS A 148 15.54 -2.85 -13.10
CA LYS A 148 14.54 -2.10 -13.86
C LYS A 148 14.02 -2.90 -15.04
N THR A 149 12.79 -2.56 -15.50
CA THR A 149 12.23 -3.08 -16.75
C THR A 149 11.39 -2.04 -17.47
N ASP A 150 11.44 -2.05 -18.80
CA ASP A 150 10.53 -1.34 -19.71
C ASP A 150 9.40 -2.24 -20.24
N GLY A 151 9.22 -3.44 -19.66
CA GLY A 151 8.29 -4.45 -20.12
C GLY A 151 8.80 -5.31 -21.27
N THR A 152 10.11 -5.26 -21.54
CA THR A 152 10.76 -6.15 -22.52
C THR A 152 11.88 -6.97 -21.86
N PRO A 153 12.19 -8.19 -22.36
CA PRO A 153 13.31 -8.99 -21.85
C PRO A 153 14.67 -8.26 -21.92
N ALA A 154 14.88 -7.47 -22.97
CA ALA A 154 16.14 -6.72 -23.15
C ALA A 154 16.26 -5.52 -22.23
N GLY A 155 15.12 -4.88 -21.86
CA GLY A 155 15.05 -3.78 -20.92
C GLY A 155 14.98 -4.22 -19.47
N THR A 156 14.85 -5.53 -19.19
CA THR A 156 14.85 -6.08 -17.84
C THR A 156 16.29 -6.39 -17.43
N VAL A 157 16.89 -5.47 -16.67
CA VAL A 157 18.32 -5.50 -16.32
C VAL A 157 18.57 -4.98 -14.90
N MET A 158 19.61 -5.48 -14.25
CA MET A 158 20.16 -4.88 -13.04
C MET A 158 20.68 -3.48 -13.37
N VAL A 159 20.32 -2.47 -12.57
CA VAL A 159 20.78 -1.09 -12.73
C VAL A 159 22.20 -0.96 -12.22
N LYS A 160 22.45 -1.50 -11.03
CA LYS A 160 23.76 -1.47 -10.36
C LYS A 160 23.85 -2.60 -9.35
N ASP A 161 25.02 -3.24 -9.29
CA ASP A 161 25.48 -4.08 -8.18
C ASP A 161 26.06 -3.12 -7.12
N ILE A 162 25.21 -2.74 -6.15
CA ILE A 162 25.54 -1.73 -5.12
C ILE A 162 26.44 -2.35 -4.06
N GLN A 163 26.10 -3.58 -3.62
CA GLN A 163 26.92 -4.36 -2.69
C GLN A 163 27.38 -5.65 -3.37
N PRO A 164 28.57 -5.70 -3.98
CA PRO A 164 29.04 -6.88 -4.68
C PRO A 164 29.04 -8.15 -3.85
N GLY A 165 28.47 -9.22 -4.42
CA GLY A 165 28.41 -10.55 -3.84
C GLY A 165 27.01 -10.92 -3.34
N VAL A 166 26.88 -12.18 -2.87
CA VAL A 166 25.60 -12.81 -2.54
C VAL A 166 24.80 -12.15 -1.40
N ASN A 167 25.40 -11.25 -0.63
CA ASN A 167 24.69 -10.53 0.40
C ASN A 167 23.72 -9.48 -0.18
N GLY A 168 24.13 -8.85 -1.31
CA GLY A 168 23.37 -7.81 -1.98
C GLY A 168 23.11 -6.54 -1.14
N ALA A 169 22.65 -5.50 -1.79
CA ALA A 169 22.36 -4.21 -1.14
C ALA A 169 21.05 -4.21 -0.34
N GLY A 170 20.21 -5.23 -0.47
CA GLY A 170 18.93 -5.29 0.24
C GLY A 170 18.00 -4.10 -0.11
N VAL A 171 17.94 -3.75 -1.39
CA VAL A 171 17.14 -2.63 -1.92
C VAL A 171 15.69 -2.72 -1.48
N SER A 172 15.16 -1.64 -0.88
CA SER A 172 13.78 -1.58 -0.34
C SER A 172 13.25 -0.14 -0.30
N ASN A 173 11.96 0.02 0.02
CA ASN A 173 11.29 1.33 0.16
C ASN A 173 11.45 2.24 -1.07
N LEU A 174 11.19 1.70 -2.27
CA LEU A 174 11.28 2.48 -3.50
C LEU A 174 10.12 3.49 -3.61
N VAL A 175 10.45 4.75 -3.84
CA VAL A 175 9.50 5.84 -4.05
C VAL A 175 9.99 6.71 -5.21
N THR A 176 9.05 7.19 -6.03
CA THR A 176 9.32 8.16 -7.08
C THR A 176 9.01 9.57 -6.60
N MET A 177 9.98 10.48 -6.72
CA MET A 177 9.80 11.92 -6.54
C MET A 177 10.16 12.61 -7.85
N ASP A 178 9.21 13.32 -8.44
CA ASP A 178 9.28 13.82 -9.81
C ASP A 178 9.54 12.67 -10.81
N SER A 179 10.69 12.54 -11.40
CA SER A 179 11.05 11.42 -12.28
C SER A 179 12.22 10.60 -11.74
N THR A 180 12.63 10.89 -10.53
CA THR A 180 13.80 10.27 -9.88
C THR A 180 13.33 9.24 -8.86
N VAL A 181 13.98 8.08 -8.82
CA VAL A 181 13.65 7.03 -7.85
C VAL A 181 14.58 7.12 -6.64
N TYR A 182 13.99 7.07 -5.46
CA TYR A 182 14.67 7.02 -4.16
C TYR A 182 14.36 5.71 -3.46
N PHE A 183 15.31 5.21 -2.69
CA PHE A 183 15.20 3.91 -2.04
C PHE A 183 16.19 3.76 -0.88
N SER A 184 16.01 2.74 -0.08
CA SER A 184 16.97 2.33 0.95
C SER A 184 17.86 1.21 0.42
N ALA A 185 19.18 1.32 0.63
CA ALA A 185 20.15 0.30 0.27
C ALA A 185 21.42 0.37 1.13
N ASN A 186 22.16 -0.76 1.20
CA ASN A 186 23.40 -0.91 1.91
C ASN A 186 24.54 -1.23 0.93
N ASP A 187 25.62 -0.48 0.94
CA ASP A 187 26.80 -0.73 0.11
C ASP A 187 27.85 -1.68 0.76
N GLY A 188 27.50 -2.23 1.93
CA GLY A 188 28.39 -3.07 2.72
C GLY A 188 29.33 -2.31 3.66
N THR A 189 29.26 -0.97 3.68
CA THR A 189 30.13 -0.11 4.51
C THR A 189 29.36 0.87 5.39
N ALA A 190 28.33 1.52 4.85
CA ALA A 190 27.59 2.59 5.50
C ALA A 190 26.26 2.15 6.15
N GLY A 191 25.95 0.83 6.17
CA GLY A 191 24.62 0.38 6.60
C GLY A 191 23.55 0.70 5.55
N TYR A 192 22.27 0.57 5.93
CA TYR A 192 21.15 0.96 5.07
C TYR A 192 20.90 2.45 5.15
N GLU A 193 21.04 3.14 4.01
CA GLU A 193 20.94 4.59 3.89
C GLU A 193 20.04 5.02 2.73
N LEU A 194 19.82 6.34 2.55
CA LEU A 194 19.02 6.89 1.46
C LEU A 194 19.85 6.95 0.17
N TRP A 195 19.33 6.31 -0.88
CA TRP A 195 19.89 6.25 -2.22
C TRP A 195 18.95 6.83 -3.26
N THR A 196 19.50 7.20 -4.40
CA THR A 196 18.75 7.66 -5.58
C THR A 196 19.27 7.03 -6.85
N THR A 197 18.46 7.00 -7.90
CA THR A 197 18.85 6.57 -9.24
C THR A 197 18.12 7.34 -10.34
N ASP A 198 18.83 7.62 -11.44
CA ASP A 198 18.28 8.05 -12.73
C ASP A 198 18.10 6.87 -13.70
N GLY A 199 18.22 5.65 -13.21
CA GLY A 199 18.18 4.42 -13.99
C GLY A 199 19.50 4.02 -14.63
N THR A 200 20.61 4.72 -14.35
CA THR A 200 21.97 4.34 -14.78
C THR A 200 22.83 3.92 -13.59
N ALA A 201 23.84 3.09 -13.83
CA ALA A 201 24.77 2.69 -12.78
C ALA A 201 25.57 3.87 -12.19
N THR A 202 25.87 4.88 -13.00
CA THR A 202 26.58 6.10 -12.58
C THR A 202 25.70 7.07 -11.83
N GLY A 203 24.41 7.15 -12.17
CA GLY A 203 23.41 7.98 -11.47
C GLY A 203 22.80 7.30 -10.25
N THR A 204 23.17 6.03 -9.98
CA THR A 204 22.77 5.33 -8.75
C THR A 204 23.78 5.63 -7.66
N VAL A 205 23.43 6.50 -6.72
CA VAL A 205 24.32 7.03 -5.68
C VAL A 205 23.63 7.18 -4.34
N MET A 206 24.38 7.14 -3.26
CA MET A 206 23.88 7.49 -1.92
C MET A 206 23.60 8.99 -1.86
N VAL A 207 22.42 9.37 -1.37
CA VAL A 207 21.99 10.78 -1.15
C VAL A 207 22.59 11.29 0.15
N ALA A 208 22.39 10.53 1.22
CA ALA A 208 22.83 10.89 2.55
C ALA A 208 23.13 9.66 3.38
N GLU A 209 24.20 9.72 4.17
CA GLU A 209 24.50 8.82 5.29
C GLU A 209 23.83 9.44 6.53
N ILE A 210 22.64 8.94 6.88
CA ILE A 210 21.84 9.46 7.99
C ILE A 210 22.36 8.89 9.31
N ALA A 211 22.63 7.59 9.36
CA ALA A 211 23.24 6.91 10.50
C ALA A 211 24.73 6.69 10.27
N PRO A 212 25.65 7.41 10.95
CA PRO A 212 27.08 7.36 10.64
C PRO A 212 27.72 5.97 10.77
N GLY A 213 28.54 5.59 9.80
CA GLY A 213 29.33 4.36 9.79
C GLY A 213 28.52 3.13 9.39
N ALA A 214 28.76 1.98 10.01
CA ALA A 214 28.07 0.73 9.67
C ALA A 214 26.67 0.60 10.29
N ALA A 215 26.19 1.62 11.01
CA ALA A 215 24.82 1.65 11.49
C ALA A 215 23.84 1.88 10.33
N SER A 216 22.61 1.40 10.47
CA SER A 216 21.56 1.60 9.48
C SER A 216 20.59 2.67 9.95
N SER A 217 20.20 3.56 9.07
CA SER A 217 19.18 4.59 9.34
C SER A 217 17.75 4.04 9.47
N GLY A 218 17.52 2.78 9.11
CA GLY A 218 16.21 2.12 9.28
C GLY A 218 15.07 2.82 8.53
N ILE A 219 15.34 3.33 7.32
CA ILE A 219 14.36 4.03 6.49
C ILE A 219 13.16 3.14 6.23
N SER A 220 11.97 3.71 6.45
CA SER A 220 10.67 3.10 6.16
C SER A 220 9.61 4.20 6.04
N GLU A 221 8.36 3.84 5.68
CA GLU A 221 7.23 4.79 5.59
C GLU A 221 7.53 5.97 4.64
N MET A 222 8.20 5.72 3.52
CA MET A 222 8.62 6.80 2.61
C MET A 222 7.48 7.20 1.68
N ILE A 223 7.18 8.52 1.64
CA ILE A 223 6.25 9.13 0.68
C ILE A 223 6.89 10.34 0.01
N SER A 224 6.39 10.71 -1.17
CA SER A 224 6.80 11.92 -1.89
C SER A 224 5.63 12.89 -2.01
N VAL A 225 5.81 14.13 -1.57
CA VAL A 225 4.80 15.18 -1.62
C VAL A 225 5.46 16.50 -2.00
N ASP A 226 4.96 17.15 -3.07
CA ASP A 226 5.40 18.47 -3.53
C ASP A 226 6.92 18.60 -3.70
N GLY A 227 7.58 17.59 -4.28
CA GLY A 227 9.02 17.57 -4.51
C GLY A 227 9.87 17.37 -3.25
N MET A 228 9.28 16.83 -2.19
CA MET A 228 9.94 16.51 -0.94
C MET A 228 9.61 15.06 -0.55
N LEU A 229 10.61 14.31 -0.12
CA LEU A 229 10.44 13.02 0.54
C LEU A 229 10.18 13.23 2.03
N TYR A 230 9.27 12.45 2.59
CA TYR A 230 9.07 12.29 4.03
C TYR A 230 9.17 10.81 4.37
N PHE A 231 9.88 10.49 5.44
CA PHE A 231 10.12 9.10 5.82
C PHE A 231 10.50 8.97 7.29
N ARG A 232 10.38 7.77 7.82
CA ARG A 232 10.90 7.43 9.13
C ARG A 232 12.37 7.03 9.01
N ALA A 233 13.24 7.57 9.88
CA ALA A 233 14.64 7.17 9.99
C ALA A 233 15.22 7.49 11.37
N THR A 234 16.42 6.98 11.66
CA THR A 234 17.21 7.29 12.86
C THR A 234 18.65 7.62 12.48
N ASP A 235 19.23 8.61 13.18
CA ASP A 235 20.67 8.92 13.12
C ASP A 235 21.50 8.12 14.15
N GLY A 236 20.85 7.21 14.88
CA GLY A 236 21.45 6.44 15.96
C GLY A 236 21.49 7.19 17.30
N THR A 237 21.03 8.44 17.39
CA THR A 237 21.00 9.27 18.61
C THR A 237 19.60 9.71 19.02
N THR A 238 18.74 10.04 18.07
CA THR A 238 17.39 10.58 18.31
C THR A 238 16.29 9.52 18.20
N GLY A 239 16.60 8.23 18.16
CA GLY A 239 15.57 7.21 17.92
C GLY A 239 15.05 7.26 16.48
N ALA A 240 13.95 6.55 16.20
CA ALA A 240 13.30 6.59 14.90
C ALA A 240 12.25 7.70 14.86
N GLU A 241 12.51 8.73 14.06
CA GLU A 241 11.74 9.96 13.96
C GLU A 241 11.35 10.28 12.52
N LEU A 242 10.57 11.37 12.29
CA LEU A 242 10.22 11.86 10.97
C LEU A 242 11.36 12.67 10.37
N TRP A 243 11.81 12.25 9.20
CA TRP A 243 12.82 12.91 8.38
C TRP A 243 12.24 13.40 7.07
N LYS A 244 12.91 14.34 6.41
CA LYS A 244 12.61 14.80 5.07
C LYS A 244 13.86 14.89 4.21
N SER A 245 13.68 14.91 2.88
CA SER A 245 14.77 15.12 1.91
C SER A 245 14.24 15.75 0.62
N ASP A 246 14.97 16.74 0.10
CA ASP A 246 14.78 17.29 -1.26
C ASP A 246 15.59 16.51 -2.31
N GLY A 247 16.15 15.38 -1.94
CA GLY A 247 17.03 14.58 -2.80
C GLY A 247 18.49 14.98 -2.74
N THR A 248 18.88 15.95 -1.91
CA THR A 248 20.28 16.32 -1.67
C THR A 248 20.73 15.96 -0.25
N THR A 249 22.03 15.79 -0.05
CA THR A 249 22.59 15.58 1.29
C THR A 249 22.28 16.72 2.25
N ALA A 250 22.31 17.97 1.78
CA ALA A 250 22.05 19.15 2.58
C ALA A 250 20.57 19.33 2.95
N GLY A 251 19.66 18.85 2.09
CA GLY A 251 18.22 18.88 2.30
C GLY A 251 17.67 17.63 2.99
N THR A 252 18.55 16.66 3.36
CA THR A 252 18.16 15.48 4.14
C THR A 252 18.36 15.78 5.62
N GLU A 253 17.25 15.98 6.35
CA GLU A 253 17.29 16.44 7.74
C GLU A 253 16.13 15.89 8.59
N LEU A 254 16.36 15.81 9.90
CA LEU A 254 15.32 15.52 10.90
C LEU A 254 14.27 16.64 10.88
N VAL A 255 12.99 16.32 10.76
CA VAL A 255 11.90 17.30 10.85
C VAL A 255 11.71 17.73 12.30
N LYS A 256 11.59 16.75 13.19
CA LYS A 256 11.44 16.99 14.64
C LYS A 256 11.79 15.75 15.46
N ASP A 257 12.47 15.92 16.57
CA ASP A 257 12.64 14.93 17.64
C ASP A 257 11.37 14.93 18.50
N ILE A 258 10.35 14.15 18.09
CA ILE A 258 9.04 14.08 18.76
C ILE A 258 9.17 13.33 20.09
N ALA A 259 9.86 12.19 20.10
CA ALA A 259 10.15 11.43 21.29
C ALA A 259 11.53 11.76 21.84
N VAL A 260 11.68 12.96 22.38
CA VAL A 260 12.94 13.62 22.74
C VAL A 260 14.04 12.67 23.22
N GLY A 261 15.14 12.60 22.46
CA GLY A 261 16.34 11.80 22.73
C GLY A 261 16.31 10.39 22.12
N ALA A 262 16.81 9.40 22.85
CA ALA A 262 16.94 8.03 22.35
C ALA A 262 15.63 7.22 22.15
N PRO A 263 14.50 7.52 22.82
CA PRO A 263 13.21 6.92 22.47
C PRO A 263 12.82 7.23 21.03
N SER A 264 11.95 6.40 20.43
CA SER A 264 11.45 6.57 19.07
C SER A 264 9.98 7.02 19.08
N SER A 265 9.62 8.04 18.32
CA SER A 265 8.23 8.37 18.05
C SER A 265 7.59 7.39 17.04
N SER A 266 8.42 6.71 16.28
CA SER A 266 8.03 5.70 15.30
C SER A 266 6.91 6.15 14.36
N PRO A 267 7.10 7.24 13.59
CA PRO A 267 6.09 7.72 12.64
C PRO A 267 5.70 6.62 11.66
N ASN A 268 4.39 6.51 11.42
CA ASN A 268 3.86 5.51 10.47
C ASN A 268 2.55 6.01 9.84
N ASN A 269 2.09 5.33 8.78
CA ASN A 269 0.88 5.68 8.03
C ASN A 269 0.88 7.16 7.59
N LEU A 270 1.92 7.57 6.87
CA LEU A 270 2.06 8.94 6.38
C LEU A 270 1.07 9.20 5.24
N VAL A 271 0.26 10.26 5.35
CA VAL A 271 -0.75 10.66 4.35
C VAL A 271 -0.68 12.16 4.11
N ALA A 272 -0.72 12.58 2.85
CA ALA A 272 -0.76 13.99 2.47
C ALA A 272 -2.20 14.51 2.39
N MET A 273 -2.46 15.70 2.95
CA MET A 273 -3.72 16.43 2.80
C MET A 273 -3.48 17.94 2.92
N GLY A 274 -3.94 18.71 1.93
CA GLY A 274 -3.91 20.18 1.99
C GLY A 274 -2.50 20.80 2.03
N GLY A 275 -1.46 20.07 1.60
CA GLY A 275 -0.06 20.50 1.65
C GLY A 275 0.67 20.11 2.94
N ASP A 276 -0.03 19.59 3.94
CA ASP A 276 0.53 19.02 5.16
C ASP A 276 0.63 17.49 5.07
N ILE A 277 1.53 16.90 5.86
CA ILE A 277 1.63 15.45 6.06
C ILE A 277 1.02 15.10 7.41
N TYR A 278 0.12 14.14 7.41
CA TYR A 278 -0.49 13.56 8.61
C TYR A 278 0.06 12.17 8.84
N PHE A 279 0.27 11.82 10.08
CA PHE A 279 0.89 10.54 10.45
C PHE A 279 0.55 10.15 11.90
N ILE A 280 0.86 8.93 12.24
CA ILE A 280 0.71 8.40 13.60
C ILE A 280 2.07 8.40 14.26
N ALA A 281 2.19 8.95 15.46
CA ALA A 281 3.44 8.95 16.23
C ALA A 281 3.18 8.98 17.73
N ALA A 282 4.19 8.57 18.52
CA ALA A 282 4.15 8.58 19.98
C ALA A 282 5.13 9.60 20.56
N GLU A 283 4.69 10.40 21.53
CA GLU A 283 5.59 11.17 22.37
C GLU A 283 6.19 10.33 23.50
N SER A 284 7.37 10.74 23.98
CA SER A 284 8.01 10.12 25.17
C SER A 284 7.26 10.35 26.49
N THR A 285 6.26 11.24 26.50
CA THR A 285 5.50 11.63 27.69
C THR A 285 4.37 10.68 28.06
N GLY A 286 4.13 9.60 27.28
CA GLY A 286 3.19 8.54 27.62
C GLY A 286 1.78 8.71 27.05
N GLN A 287 1.58 9.59 26.06
CA GLN A 287 0.30 9.75 25.35
C GLN A 287 0.01 8.62 24.36
N GLY A 288 0.99 7.73 24.07
CA GLY A 288 0.83 6.64 23.10
C GLY A 288 0.86 7.12 21.65
N ASN A 289 0.35 6.30 20.74
CA ASN A 289 0.29 6.63 19.31
C ASN A 289 -0.95 7.46 19.03
N GLU A 290 -0.75 8.69 18.58
CA GLU A 290 -1.80 9.66 18.29
C GLU A 290 -1.64 10.27 16.88
N LEU A 291 -2.62 11.07 16.44
CA LEU A 291 -2.60 11.75 15.13
C LEU A 291 -1.75 13.01 15.20
N TRP A 292 -0.73 13.09 14.37
CA TRP A 292 0.18 14.23 14.18
C TRP A 292 0.06 14.83 12.80
N ARG A 293 0.49 16.07 12.65
CA ARG A 293 0.68 16.74 11.36
C ARG A 293 2.00 17.46 11.31
N THR A 294 2.49 17.71 10.09
CA THR A 294 3.64 18.55 9.81
C THR A 294 3.48 19.30 8.49
N ASP A 295 3.95 20.54 8.44
CA ASP A 295 4.19 21.33 7.22
C ASP A 295 5.65 21.19 6.74
N GLY A 296 6.39 20.20 7.27
CA GLY A 296 7.81 19.98 7.01
C GLY A 296 8.75 20.82 7.86
N THR A 297 8.24 21.64 8.80
CA THR A 297 9.04 22.40 9.77
C THR A 297 8.92 21.83 11.19
N GLU A 298 9.93 22.04 12.02
CA GLU A 298 9.86 21.64 13.43
C GLU A 298 8.68 22.31 14.17
N ALA A 299 8.46 23.61 13.92
CA ALA A 299 7.39 24.38 14.54
C ALA A 299 5.99 23.97 14.06
N GLY A 300 5.85 23.56 12.79
CA GLY A 300 4.61 23.09 12.20
C GLY A 300 4.32 21.61 12.48
N THR A 301 5.28 20.89 13.07
CA THR A 301 5.09 19.49 13.49
C THR A 301 4.45 19.47 14.87
N VAL A 302 3.15 19.15 14.91
CA VAL A 302 2.32 19.25 16.11
C VAL A 302 1.36 18.07 16.24
N LEU A 303 1.00 17.72 17.47
CA LEU A 303 -0.10 16.81 17.77
C LEU A 303 -1.41 17.45 17.29
N VAL A 304 -2.18 16.72 16.49
CA VAL A 304 -3.52 17.17 16.06
C VAL A 304 -4.51 16.98 17.21
N LYS A 305 -4.53 15.78 17.78
CA LYS A 305 -5.42 15.45 18.89
C LYS A 305 -4.90 14.24 19.66
N ASP A 306 -4.96 14.34 20.99
CA ASP A 306 -4.92 13.20 21.91
C ASP A 306 -6.33 12.59 21.95
N ILE A 307 -6.53 11.50 21.19
CA ILE A 307 -7.86 10.87 21.06
C ILE A 307 -8.16 10.01 22.29
N ASN A 308 -7.12 9.43 22.90
CA ASN A 308 -7.24 8.62 24.11
C ASN A 308 -6.49 9.24 25.27
N PRO A 309 -7.05 10.29 25.93
CA PRO A 309 -6.35 11.08 26.94
C PRO A 309 -6.17 10.37 28.29
N VAL A 310 -6.56 9.11 28.41
CA VAL A 310 -6.49 8.39 29.69
C VAL A 310 -5.08 7.84 29.94
N VAL A 311 -4.31 8.55 30.73
CA VAL A 311 -3.01 8.11 31.22
C VAL A 311 -3.21 7.07 32.32
N ASN A 312 -3.29 5.79 31.96
CA ASN A 312 -3.20 4.71 32.94
C ASN A 312 -1.72 4.42 33.24
N ASN A 313 -1.32 4.67 34.46
CA ASN A 313 0.03 4.63 35.03
C ASN A 313 0.72 3.24 34.98
N SER A 314 0.24 2.27 34.21
CA SER A 314 0.73 0.89 34.27
C SER A 314 1.31 0.32 32.98
N SER A 315 1.10 0.93 31.82
CA SER A 315 1.78 0.55 30.57
C SER A 315 1.45 1.55 29.45
N ILE A 316 2.45 1.94 28.71
CA ILE A 316 2.41 2.82 27.52
C ILE A 316 1.37 2.35 26.48
N ASN A 317 1.04 1.05 26.48
CA ASN A 317 0.10 0.45 25.53
C ASN A 317 -1.39 0.79 25.74
N ASN A 318 -1.76 1.41 26.87
CA ASN A 318 -3.16 1.72 27.20
C ASN A 318 -3.57 3.15 26.89
N SER A 319 -2.63 4.04 26.55
CA SER A 319 -2.91 5.42 26.18
C SER A 319 -2.91 5.67 24.66
N SER A 320 -2.66 4.63 23.85
CA SER A 320 -2.67 4.72 22.40
C SER A 320 -4.10 4.70 21.86
N SER A 321 -4.41 5.64 20.99
CA SER A 321 -5.68 5.69 20.25
C SER A 321 -5.84 4.54 19.22
N ARG A 322 -4.76 3.78 18.96
CA ARG A 322 -4.73 2.67 18.00
C ARG A 322 -5.32 3.05 16.65
N ILE A 323 -4.92 4.20 16.13
CA ILE A 323 -5.33 4.66 14.81
C ILE A 323 -4.92 3.61 13.77
N ARG A 324 -5.86 3.31 12.84
CA ARG A 324 -5.64 2.44 11.69
C ARG A 324 -6.35 3.02 10.48
N PHE A 325 -5.96 2.56 9.28
CA PHE A 325 -6.62 2.92 8.02
C PHE A 325 -6.69 4.44 7.80
N LEU A 326 -5.59 5.17 8.06
CA LEU A 326 -5.55 6.60 7.83
C LEU A 326 -5.60 6.87 6.32
N ASN A 327 -6.67 7.53 5.87
CA ASN A 327 -6.92 7.88 4.48
C ASN A 327 -7.25 9.35 4.36
N ALA A 328 -6.87 9.99 3.25
CA ALA A 328 -7.30 11.32 2.89
C ALA A 328 -8.29 11.24 1.71
N LEU A 329 -9.36 12.03 1.80
CA LEU A 329 -10.29 12.27 0.70
C LEU A 329 -10.74 13.72 0.76
N ASP A 330 -10.54 14.45 -0.34
CA ASP A 330 -10.71 15.91 -0.38
C ASP A 330 -9.87 16.60 0.73
N ASP A 331 -10.50 17.46 1.52
CA ASP A 331 -9.87 18.19 2.62
C ASP A 331 -10.13 17.53 3.99
N LYS A 332 -10.29 16.20 4.03
CA LYS A 332 -10.55 15.43 5.25
C LYS A 332 -9.72 14.17 5.34
N LEU A 333 -9.37 13.82 6.57
CA LEU A 333 -8.83 12.51 6.94
C LEU A 333 -9.93 11.63 7.50
N TYR A 334 -9.84 10.34 7.20
CA TYR A 334 -10.72 9.30 7.72
C TYR A 334 -9.87 8.16 8.26
N PHE A 335 -10.21 7.67 9.42
CA PHE A 335 -9.45 6.62 10.09
C PHE A 335 -10.30 5.92 11.15
N THR A 336 -9.80 4.82 11.68
CA THR A 336 -10.39 4.22 12.87
C THR A 336 -9.54 4.53 14.09
N ALA A 337 -10.17 4.74 15.25
CA ALA A 337 -9.48 4.98 16.50
C ALA A 337 -10.28 4.49 17.70
N ARG A 338 -9.61 4.33 18.85
CA ARG A 338 -10.21 3.99 20.15
C ARG A 338 -10.09 5.18 21.09
N PRO A 339 -11.20 5.82 21.46
CA PRO A 339 -11.19 6.96 22.36
C PRO A 339 -11.03 6.56 23.84
N ASP A 340 -11.21 5.29 24.17
CA ASP A 340 -11.18 4.76 25.53
C ASP A 340 -10.32 3.49 25.61
N PRO A 341 -9.34 3.39 26.52
CA PRO A 341 -8.47 2.23 26.67
C PRO A 341 -9.24 0.96 27.12
N THR A 342 -10.44 1.13 27.69
CA THR A 342 -11.31 0.01 28.11
C THR A 342 -12.18 -0.48 26.98
N SER A 343 -12.38 0.30 25.91
CA SER A 343 -13.10 -0.10 24.71
C SER A 343 -12.28 -1.12 23.92
N THR A 344 -12.92 -2.19 23.51
CA THR A 344 -12.38 -3.14 22.52
C THR A 344 -12.71 -2.73 21.10
N LEU A 345 -13.55 -1.70 20.94
CA LEU A 345 -14.17 -1.28 19.68
C LEU A 345 -13.37 -0.15 19.04
N ASN A 346 -13.25 -0.19 17.71
CA ASN A 346 -12.71 0.88 16.91
C ASN A 346 -13.88 1.67 16.32
N GLU A 347 -13.88 2.98 16.51
CA GLU A 347 -14.84 3.91 15.90
C GLU A 347 -14.26 4.49 14.61
N VAL A 348 -15.13 4.88 13.68
CA VAL A 348 -14.73 5.69 12.51
C VAL A 348 -14.66 7.16 12.93
N TRP A 349 -13.54 7.79 12.59
CA TRP A 349 -13.24 9.19 12.86
C TRP A 349 -13.05 9.98 11.58
N VAL A 350 -13.34 11.27 11.65
CA VAL A 350 -13.05 12.25 10.61
C VAL A 350 -12.23 13.40 11.20
N SER A 351 -11.34 13.98 10.41
CA SER A 351 -10.55 15.15 10.81
C SER A 351 -10.38 16.12 9.64
N ASP A 352 -10.46 17.41 9.91
CA ASP A 352 -10.04 18.49 9.00
C ASP A 352 -8.61 18.95 9.25
N GLY A 353 -7.85 18.20 10.05
CA GLY A 353 -6.50 18.52 10.48
C GLY A 353 -6.40 19.42 11.70
N SER A 354 -7.54 19.87 12.26
CA SER A 354 -7.58 20.62 13.52
C SER A 354 -8.04 19.74 14.68
N GLU A 355 -7.68 20.12 15.93
CA GLU A 355 -8.17 19.43 17.13
C GLU A 355 -9.70 19.45 17.23
N ALA A 356 -10.32 20.59 16.93
CA ALA A 356 -11.77 20.79 17.02
C ALA A 356 -12.54 20.04 15.91
N GLY A 357 -11.94 19.90 14.74
CA GLY A 357 -12.50 19.17 13.58
C GLY A 357 -12.18 17.68 13.59
N THR A 358 -11.43 17.18 14.57
CA THR A 358 -11.14 15.75 14.76
C THR A 358 -12.19 15.14 15.68
N LEU A 359 -13.17 14.43 15.09
CA LEU A 359 -14.40 13.99 15.76
C LEU A 359 -14.74 12.53 15.44
N PRO A 360 -15.35 11.77 16.36
CA PRO A 360 -15.96 10.49 16.02
C PRO A 360 -17.11 10.72 15.05
N LEU A 361 -17.15 9.91 14.00
CA LEU A 361 -18.15 10.01 12.93
C LEU A 361 -19.21 8.92 13.06
N PHE A 362 -18.81 7.73 13.39
CA PHE A 362 -19.68 6.58 13.48
C PHE A 362 -19.19 5.59 14.55
N ASP A 363 -20.09 5.28 15.49
CA ASP A 363 -19.88 4.24 16.51
C ASP A 363 -20.24 2.88 15.87
N ALA A 364 -19.29 2.32 15.15
CA ALA A 364 -19.42 0.99 14.59
C ALA A 364 -18.54 0.04 15.39
N ASP A 365 -19.17 -0.95 16.00
CA ASP A 365 -18.46 -2.07 16.57
C ASP A 365 -17.63 -2.76 15.46
N ASN A 366 -16.32 -2.98 15.67
CA ASN A 366 -15.46 -3.74 14.79
C ASN A 366 -15.38 -3.26 13.33
N VAL A 367 -14.83 -2.09 13.09
CA VAL A 367 -14.42 -1.70 11.73
C VAL A 367 -13.17 -2.49 11.34
N ASN A 368 -13.32 -3.41 10.41
CA ASN A 368 -12.23 -4.29 9.96
C ASN A 368 -11.44 -3.70 8.79
N TYR A 369 -12.03 -2.78 8.03
CA TYR A 369 -11.36 -1.99 7.02
C TYR A 369 -12.04 -0.64 6.82
N LEU A 370 -11.28 0.34 6.36
CA LEU A 370 -11.72 1.64 5.91
C LEU A 370 -10.82 2.10 4.77
N MET A 371 -11.42 2.62 3.71
CA MET A 371 -10.66 2.98 2.52
C MET A 371 -11.31 4.10 1.73
N SER A 372 -10.50 4.84 0.99
CA SER A 372 -10.94 5.82 0.00
C SER A 372 -11.07 5.17 -1.38
N THR A 373 -12.18 5.43 -2.08
CA THR A 373 -12.35 5.13 -3.50
C THR A 373 -11.93 6.29 -4.40
N GLY A 374 -11.46 7.40 -3.81
CA GLY A 374 -11.24 8.67 -4.52
C GLY A 374 -12.51 9.53 -4.66
N GLU A 375 -13.70 8.96 -4.46
CA GLU A 375 -15.01 9.65 -4.52
C GLU A 375 -15.82 9.49 -3.22
N ALA A 376 -15.56 8.43 -2.46
CA ALA A 376 -16.24 8.14 -1.18
C ALA A 376 -15.31 7.35 -0.25
N ILE A 377 -15.63 7.33 1.03
CA ILE A 377 -15.04 6.42 1.99
C ILE A 377 -15.97 5.24 2.17
N LEU A 378 -15.43 4.04 1.97
CA LEU A 378 -16.09 2.77 2.25
C LEU A 378 -15.48 2.16 3.51
N PHE A 379 -16.30 1.51 4.32
CA PHE A 379 -15.81 0.76 5.47
C PHE A 379 -16.73 -0.41 5.82
N SER A 380 -16.18 -1.42 6.51
CA SER A 380 -16.98 -2.45 7.16
C SER A 380 -17.34 -1.98 8.56
N GLY A 381 -18.58 -2.19 8.94
CA GLY A 381 -19.06 -1.87 10.29
C GLY A 381 -20.10 -2.90 10.72
N TRP A 382 -20.16 -3.17 12.02
CA TRP A 382 -21.14 -4.06 12.60
C TRP A 382 -22.31 -3.25 13.20
N ASP A 383 -23.52 -3.69 12.93
CA ASP A 383 -24.70 -3.23 13.67
C ASP A 383 -25.59 -4.42 14.07
N VAL A 384 -26.46 -4.19 15.08
CA VAL A 384 -27.31 -5.23 15.66
C VAL A 384 -28.33 -5.81 14.67
N THR A 385 -28.60 -5.13 13.56
CA THR A 385 -29.61 -5.53 12.58
C THR A 385 -29.02 -6.33 11.43
N ASN A 386 -27.84 -5.93 10.96
CA ASN A 386 -27.24 -6.41 9.72
C ASN A 386 -25.95 -7.23 9.94
N GLY A 387 -25.46 -7.37 11.20
CA GLY A 387 -24.15 -7.95 11.42
C GLY A 387 -23.03 -7.06 10.83
N HIS A 388 -21.93 -7.66 10.34
CA HIS A 388 -20.92 -6.94 9.59
C HIS A 388 -21.39 -6.67 8.17
N ALA A 389 -21.48 -5.41 7.81
CA ALA A 389 -21.96 -4.95 6.53
C ALA A 389 -21.11 -3.81 5.96
N MET A 390 -21.35 -3.45 4.70
CA MET A 390 -20.71 -2.31 4.06
C MET A 390 -21.45 -1.01 4.38
N TRP A 391 -20.64 0.01 4.66
CA TRP A 391 -21.06 1.38 4.92
C TRP A 391 -20.29 2.35 4.02
N THR A 392 -20.86 3.52 3.79
CA THR A 392 -20.19 4.63 3.11
C THR A 392 -20.42 5.92 3.90
N THR A 393 -19.51 6.89 3.72
CA THR A 393 -19.61 8.20 4.36
C THR A 393 -19.09 9.32 3.48
N ASP A 394 -19.73 10.50 3.60
CA ASP A 394 -19.29 11.79 3.06
C ASP A 394 -18.54 12.64 4.10
N GLY A 395 -18.24 12.05 5.26
CA GLY A 395 -17.61 12.73 6.39
C GLY A 395 -18.58 13.49 7.27
N THR A 396 -19.89 13.22 7.16
CA THR A 396 -20.92 13.70 8.10
C THR A 396 -21.67 12.53 8.72
N VAL A 397 -22.18 12.71 9.94
CA VAL A 397 -23.01 11.69 10.60
C VAL A 397 -24.25 11.36 9.77
N ALA A 398 -24.86 12.37 9.13
CA ALA A 398 -26.06 12.18 8.30
C ALA A 398 -25.75 11.49 6.97
N GLY A 399 -24.56 11.69 6.41
CA GLY A 399 -24.09 11.06 5.19
C GLY A 399 -23.35 9.73 5.42
N THR A 400 -23.22 9.32 6.69
CA THR A 400 -22.74 7.98 7.04
C THR A 400 -23.92 7.02 7.00
N VAL A 401 -23.99 6.22 5.92
CA VAL A 401 -25.16 5.41 5.62
C VAL A 401 -24.79 3.95 5.35
N PHE A 402 -25.70 3.06 5.74
CA PHE A 402 -25.65 1.66 5.35
C PHE A 402 -25.67 1.55 3.82
N LEU A 403 -24.71 0.83 3.28
CA LEU A 403 -24.57 0.60 1.86
C LEU A 403 -25.20 -0.71 1.44
N LYS A 404 -24.70 -1.82 2.00
CA LYS A 404 -25.18 -3.15 1.68
C LYS A 404 -24.74 -4.19 2.71
N ASP A 405 -25.69 -5.09 3.04
CA ASP A 405 -25.41 -6.38 3.65
C ASP A 405 -25.23 -7.41 2.51
N ILE A 406 -24.00 -7.91 2.37
CA ILE A 406 -23.66 -8.93 1.34
C ILE A 406 -24.07 -10.32 1.84
N GLU A 407 -23.94 -10.59 3.13
CA GLU A 407 -24.38 -11.83 3.80
C GLU A 407 -25.64 -11.55 4.61
N PRO A 408 -26.87 -11.69 4.03
CA PRO A 408 -28.10 -11.25 4.68
C PRO A 408 -28.37 -11.97 6.00
N GLY A 409 -28.55 -11.20 7.08
CA GLY A 409 -28.88 -11.71 8.40
C GLY A 409 -27.96 -11.16 9.48
N THR A 410 -27.78 -11.93 10.56
CA THR A 410 -26.84 -11.59 11.65
C THR A 410 -25.49 -12.30 11.49
N ALA A 411 -25.27 -12.99 10.37
CA ALA A 411 -23.97 -13.55 10.04
C ALA A 411 -23.05 -12.44 9.53
N ASP A 412 -21.77 -12.58 9.81
CA ASP A 412 -20.79 -11.55 9.43
C ASP A 412 -20.40 -11.69 7.96
N THR A 413 -20.39 -10.57 7.23
CA THR A 413 -19.72 -10.50 5.92
C THR A 413 -18.23 -10.34 6.15
N ASP A 414 -17.44 -11.31 5.73
CA ASP A 414 -15.99 -11.17 5.68
C ASP A 414 -15.59 -10.51 4.36
N PHE A 415 -14.75 -9.48 4.48
CA PHE A 415 -14.21 -8.73 3.36
C PHE A 415 -12.71 -9.01 3.24
N TYR A 416 -12.26 -9.18 1.99
CA TYR A 416 -10.89 -9.59 1.70
C TYR A 416 -10.26 -8.69 0.66
N SER A 417 -8.93 -8.65 0.59
CA SER A 417 -8.21 -7.87 -0.39
C SER A 417 -8.03 -8.60 -1.71
N LEU A 418 -8.02 -7.84 -2.83
CA LEU A 418 -7.62 -8.34 -4.14
C LEU A 418 -6.09 -8.41 -4.24
N GLY A 419 -5.54 -9.63 -4.16
CA GLY A 419 -4.18 -9.87 -4.65
C GLY A 419 -3.06 -9.90 -3.63
N GLU A 420 -3.34 -9.92 -2.32
CA GLU A 420 -2.29 -10.18 -1.34
C GLU A 420 -2.71 -11.28 -0.34
N ALA A 421 -2.19 -12.47 -0.56
CA ALA A 421 -2.43 -13.63 0.28
C ALA A 421 -1.67 -13.59 1.63
N TYR A 422 -0.96 -12.50 1.96
CA TYR A 422 -0.13 -12.41 3.16
C TYR A 422 -0.08 -10.99 3.72
N PHE A 423 -1.06 -10.63 4.54
CA PHE A 423 -0.96 -9.45 5.39
C PHE A 423 -0.68 -9.85 6.83
N HIS A 424 0.30 -9.18 7.44
CA HIS A 424 0.43 -9.09 8.88
C HIS A 424 -0.78 -8.35 9.46
N GLU A 425 -1.26 -8.75 10.63
CA GLU A 425 -2.44 -8.26 11.35
C GLU A 425 -2.53 -6.72 11.54
N ASN A 426 -1.61 -5.94 11.00
CA ASN A 426 -1.50 -4.49 11.24
C ASN A 426 -1.60 -3.58 10.02
N ASP A 427 -1.56 -4.06 8.76
CA ASP A 427 -1.27 -3.19 7.60
C ASP A 427 -2.24 -3.25 6.43
N ALA A 428 -3.34 -4.02 6.48
CA ALA A 428 -4.10 -4.23 5.27
C ALA A 428 -5.51 -3.62 5.30
N ALA A 429 -5.67 -2.54 4.53
CA ALA A 429 -6.96 -2.32 3.88
C ALA A 429 -7.14 -3.38 2.77
N PRO A 430 -8.32 -4.00 2.62
CA PRO A 430 -8.62 -4.80 1.44
C PRO A 430 -8.34 -3.95 0.22
N LEU A 431 -7.48 -4.43 -0.70
CA LEU A 431 -7.16 -3.70 -1.93
C LEU A 431 -8.43 -3.55 -2.74
N VAL A 432 -8.98 -2.35 -2.72
CA VAL A 432 -10.01 -1.95 -3.66
C VAL A 432 -9.29 -1.36 -4.85
N GLU A 433 -9.25 -2.14 -5.91
CA GLU A 433 -8.83 -1.61 -7.19
C GLU A 433 -9.94 -0.71 -7.73
N VAL A 434 -9.66 0.60 -7.80
CA VAL A 434 -10.61 1.58 -8.33
C VAL A 434 -10.53 1.57 -9.86
N LEU A 435 -11.63 1.19 -10.51
CA LEU A 435 -11.92 1.52 -11.89
C LEU A 435 -12.63 2.87 -11.94
N PRO A 436 -12.61 3.64 -13.05
CA PRO A 436 -13.29 4.92 -13.11
C PRO A 436 -14.75 4.82 -12.64
N GLY A 437 -15.07 5.43 -11.48
CA GLY A 437 -16.41 5.41 -10.85
C GLY A 437 -16.83 4.08 -10.24
N VAL A 438 -15.94 3.10 -10.09
CA VAL A 438 -16.26 1.78 -9.52
C VAL A 438 -15.14 1.27 -8.63
N ALA A 439 -15.45 0.91 -7.42
CA ALA A 439 -14.55 0.16 -6.54
C ALA A 439 -14.80 -1.35 -6.67
N LEU A 440 -13.74 -2.14 -6.68
CA LEU A 440 -13.79 -3.60 -6.66
C LEU A 440 -13.55 -4.10 -5.24
N ILE A 441 -14.33 -5.10 -4.84
CA ILE A 441 -14.31 -5.66 -3.49
C ILE A 441 -14.34 -7.17 -3.58
N VAL A 442 -13.63 -7.84 -2.70
CA VAL A 442 -13.74 -9.28 -2.49
C VAL A 442 -14.50 -9.51 -1.19
N ALA A 443 -15.61 -10.23 -1.26
CA ALA A 443 -16.44 -10.46 -0.10
C ALA A 443 -17.03 -11.87 -0.09
N TYR A 444 -17.19 -12.41 1.12
CA TYR A 444 -17.81 -13.72 1.36
C TYR A 444 -19.34 -13.61 1.41
N ARG A 445 -19.99 -14.58 0.80
CA ARG A 445 -21.41 -14.85 0.98
C ARG A 445 -21.62 -16.37 1.08
N SER A 446 -22.34 -16.84 2.10
CA SER A 446 -22.45 -18.25 2.48
C SER A 446 -22.99 -19.17 1.39
N ASP A 447 -23.75 -18.65 0.43
CA ASP A 447 -24.34 -19.43 -0.66
C ASP A 447 -23.43 -19.53 -1.92
N ILE A 448 -22.40 -18.66 -2.05
CA ILE A 448 -21.52 -18.62 -3.22
C ILE A 448 -20.02 -18.61 -2.88
N GLY A 449 -19.65 -18.46 -1.60
CA GLY A 449 -18.24 -18.35 -1.18
C GLY A 449 -17.69 -16.93 -1.32
N VAL A 450 -16.36 -16.80 -1.45
CA VAL A 450 -15.67 -15.53 -1.59
C VAL A 450 -15.59 -15.17 -3.09
N GLU A 451 -16.21 -14.07 -3.46
CA GLU A 451 -16.40 -13.66 -4.84
C GLU A 451 -16.08 -12.18 -5.08
N LEU A 452 -15.98 -11.78 -6.36
CA LEU A 452 -15.68 -10.42 -6.78
C LEU A 452 -16.96 -9.58 -6.90
N TRP A 453 -16.99 -8.48 -6.18
CA TRP A 453 -18.06 -7.50 -6.16
C TRP A 453 -17.58 -6.15 -6.68
N LYS A 454 -18.51 -5.30 -7.06
CA LYS A 454 -18.26 -3.89 -7.39
C LYS A 454 -19.21 -2.99 -6.62
N THR A 455 -18.80 -1.73 -6.45
CA THR A 455 -19.67 -0.68 -5.91
C THR A 455 -19.31 0.68 -6.52
N ASP A 456 -20.31 1.49 -6.76
CA ASP A 456 -20.21 2.92 -7.10
C ASP A 456 -20.52 3.81 -5.88
N GLY A 457 -20.44 3.24 -4.67
CA GLY A 457 -20.82 3.93 -3.43
C GLY A 457 -22.33 3.93 -3.17
N THR A 458 -23.16 3.30 -4.03
CA THR A 458 -24.59 3.16 -3.82
C THR A 458 -25.01 1.70 -3.58
N ALA A 459 -26.10 1.48 -2.85
CA ALA A 459 -26.63 0.14 -2.63
C ALA A 459 -27.04 -0.57 -3.93
N ALA A 460 -27.53 0.19 -4.93
CA ALA A 460 -27.91 -0.34 -6.23
C ALA A 460 -26.71 -0.70 -7.09
N GLY A 461 -25.62 0.08 -7.02
CA GLY A 461 -24.36 -0.16 -7.72
C GLY A 461 -23.46 -1.19 -7.04
N THR A 462 -23.77 -1.57 -5.78
CA THR A 462 -23.05 -2.65 -5.09
C THR A 462 -23.62 -3.99 -5.53
N GLN A 463 -22.86 -4.69 -6.39
CA GLN A 463 -23.32 -5.89 -7.11
C GLN A 463 -22.21 -6.93 -7.22
N LEU A 464 -22.58 -8.22 -7.17
CA LEU A 464 -21.72 -9.30 -7.60
C LEU A 464 -21.38 -9.11 -9.09
N ILE A 465 -20.11 -9.14 -9.44
CA ILE A 465 -19.68 -9.06 -10.84
C ILE A 465 -19.89 -10.42 -11.50
N GLN A 466 -19.35 -11.47 -10.89
CA GLN A 466 -19.41 -12.83 -11.37
C GLN A 466 -19.10 -13.82 -10.24
N GLY A 467 -19.78 -14.96 -10.22
CA GLY A 467 -19.31 -16.13 -9.48
C GLY A 467 -18.11 -16.73 -10.25
N ILE A 468 -16.89 -16.41 -9.78
CA ILE A 468 -15.64 -16.90 -10.39
C ILE A 468 -15.52 -18.39 -10.16
N HIS A 469 -15.85 -18.85 -8.94
CA HIS A 469 -15.87 -20.25 -8.58
C HIS A 469 -17.32 -20.76 -8.47
N PRO A 470 -17.86 -21.52 -9.42
CA PRO A 470 -19.25 -22.01 -9.40
C PRO A 470 -19.54 -22.86 -8.15
N GLY A 471 -20.54 -22.48 -7.35
CA GLY A 471 -20.98 -23.19 -6.15
C GLY A 471 -20.55 -22.52 -4.84
N MET A 472 -20.47 -23.30 -3.74
CA MET A 472 -20.04 -22.80 -2.44
C MET A 472 -18.50 -22.80 -2.26
N GLY A 473 -17.76 -22.92 -3.36
CA GLY A 473 -16.31 -22.74 -3.35
C GLY A 473 -15.91 -21.28 -3.32
N SER A 474 -14.64 -21.00 -3.03
CA SER A 474 -14.09 -19.65 -3.04
C SER A 474 -13.37 -19.39 -4.37
N GLY A 475 -13.67 -18.30 -5.04
CA GLY A 475 -12.89 -17.80 -6.19
C GLY A 475 -11.53 -17.24 -5.79
N PHE A 476 -11.30 -17.08 -4.48
CA PHE A 476 -10.06 -16.56 -3.90
C PHE A 476 -9.62 -17.49 -2.77
N ASP A 477 -8.38 -17.92 -2.75
CA ASP A 477 -7.77 -18.64 -1.62
C ASP A 477 -7.32 -17.59 -0.58
N LEU A 478 -7.74 -17.79 0.66
CA LEU A 478 -7.56 -16.87 1.78
C LEU A 478 -6.70 -17.51 2.87
#